data_1742d81b7c438230d29c30a62cf5a085
#
_entry.id   1742d81b7c438230d29c30a62cf5a085
#
_cell.length_a   1.000
_cell.length_b   1.000
_cell.length_c   1.000
_cell.angle_alpha   90.00
_cell.angle_beta   90.00
_cell.angle_gamma   90.00
#
_symmetry.space_group_name_H-M   'P 1'
#
loop_
_entity.id
_entity.type
_entity.pdbx_description
1 polymer ?
#
loop_
_entity_poly.entity_id
_entity_poly.type
_entity_poly.pdbx_seq_one_letter_code
_entity_poly.pdbx_strand_id
1 'polypeptide(L)'
;MTPVPLLDADQIARLPERAREVVEYRKSGLSLNHIQGCPLGCAYCIRHTYGLWDENQPRALMTDAAAVEELVNHHYFQPHITPIQLFNRATEPFLPKVRPHTFAVLEELDTRELTNHVLVISRHQMQPYDIERLNQLRHVKVTLLFTYSGIDDPKIEPYPSQVAADSLKLMSAPQLRRYRTVLYWRPLVPGLNDTDEHLTAAHELSQHADATVFTGLFYRDQIAAYYKANGIPEPYGDTARRKIVPETLERRVLEAFSNSSALFRKTSCAVSYAHGLPDYNGHYGIRELCDICPLSQLEVCAGAHRVPTREDVHQVARVLPEADRLQVVDITERAAVVTGLAVEQPRYYLQHALGFQVHDARHPHHANRHGRADIGWKETASS
;
A
#
# COMPACT_ATOMS: atom_id res chain seq x y z
N MET A 1 -7.40 5.04 -29.20
CA MET A 1 -8.21 4.75 -27.99
C MET A 1 -8.89 6.04 -27.54
N THR A 2 -10.16 5.99 -27.12
CA THR A 2 -10.83 7.17 -26.56
C THR A 2 -10.12 7.52 -25.23
N PRO A 3 -9.68 8.77 -25.02
CA PRO A 3 -9.04 9.18 -23.78
C PRO A 3 -9.98 9.03 -22.56
N VAL A 4 -9.41 9.00 -21.35
CA VAL A 4 -10.20 9.06 -20.13
C VAL A 4 -10.90 10.42 -20.09
N PRO A 5 -12.24 10.47 -19.99
CA PRO A 5 -12.97 11.74 -19.98
C PRO A 5 -12.66 12.53 -18.71
N LEU A 6 -12.41 13.82 -18.87
CA LEU A 6 -12.26 14.76 -17.77
C LEU A 6 -13.65 15.18 -17.28
N LEU A 7 -13.90 15.10 -15.98
CA LEU A 7 -15.12 15.54 -15.35
C LEU A 7 -15.16 17.07 -15.25
N ASP A 8 -16.34 17.64 -15.45
CA ASP A 8 -16.58 19.06 -15.15
C ASP A 8 -16.82 19.29 -13.63
N ALA A 9 -16.87 20.55 -13.22
CA ALA A 9 -17.04 20.91 -11.82
C ALA A 9 -18.34 20.37 -11.20
N ASP A 10 -19.44 20.37 -11.97
CA ASP A 10 -20.75 19.87 -11.49
C ASP A 10 -20.74 18.36 -11.31
N GLN A 11 -20.06 17.64 -12.20
CA GLN A 11 -19.88 16.20 -12.09
C GLN A 11 -19.01 15.84 -10.89
N ILE A 12 -17.92 16.58 -10.65
CA ILE A 12 -17.06 16.39 -9.48
C ILE A 12 -17.85 16.69 -8.19
N ALA A 13 -18.65 17.74 -8.16
CA ALA A 13 -19.45 18.12 -6.98
C ALA A 13 -20.47 17.04 -6.57
N ARG A 14 -20.91 16.20 -7.49
CA ARG A 14 -21.82 15.05 -7.23
C ARG A 14 -21.15 13.82 -6.67
N LEU A 15 -19.80 13.73 -6.75
CA LEU A 15 -19.08 12.60 -6.17
C LEU A 15 -19.14 12.65 -4.63
N PRO A 16 -19.06 11.50 -3.95
CA PRO A 16 -18.87 11.46 -2.51
C PRO A 16 -17.66 12.32 -2.08
N GLU A 17 -17.74 12.99 -0.95
CA GLU A 17 -16.68 13.89 -0.47
C GLU A 17 -15.30 13.24 -0.48
N ARG A 18 -15.19 12.03 0.06
CA ARG A 18 -13.92 11.26 0.08
C ARG A 18 -13.43 10.87 -1.31
N ALA A 19 -14.28 10.85 -2.31
CA ALA A 19 -13.91 10.57 -3.70
C ALA A 19 -13.31 11.79 -4.41
N ARG A 20 -13.63 13.01 -3.94
CA ARG A 20 -13.10 14.26 -4.51
C ARG A 20 -11.67 14.55 -4.08
N GLU A 21 -11.21 13.96 -2.98
CA GLU A 21 -9.83 14.12 -2.49
C GLU A 21 -8.86 13.42 -3.44
N VAL A 22 -8.14 14.18 -4.24
CA VAL A 22 -7.18 13.66 -5.23
C VAL A 22 -5.93 13.14 -4.55
N VAL A 23 -5.43 13.86 -3.56
CA VAL A 23 -4.23 13.53 -2.79
C VAL A 23 -4.61 13.24 -1.34
N GLU A 24 -4.39 12.00 -0.88
CA GLU A 24 -4.70 11.55 0.49
C GLU A 24 -3.48 10.89 1.12
N TYR A 25 -3.09 11.30 2.32
CA TYR A 25 -2.00 10.62 3.03
C TYR A 25 -2.50 9.34 3.69
N ARG A 26 -1.90 8.23 3.31
CA ARG A 26 -2.23 6.90 3.84
C ARG A 26 -1.00 6.24 4.48
N LYS A 27 -1.23 5.13 5.19
CA LYS A 27 -0.17 4.39 5.88
C LYS A 27 1.04 4.03 5.01
N SER A 28 0.84 3.78 3.72
CA SER A 28 1.93 3.37 2.81
C SER A 28 2.41 4.52 1.92
N GLY A 29 2.01 5.74 2.19
CA GLY A 29 2.45 6.93 1.46
C GLY A 29 1.32 7.87 1.04
N LEU A 30 1.70 8.96 0.42
CA LEU A 30 0.81 9.96 -0.16
C LEU A 30 0.21 9.39 -1.45
N SER A 31 -1.10 9.30 -1.51
CA SER A 31 -1.83 8.61 -2.56
C SER A 31 -2.41 9.58 -3.57
N LEU A 32 -2.04 9.44 -4.85
CA LEU A 32 -2.57 10.21 -5.96
C LEU A 32 -3.70 9.44 -6.66
N ASN A 33 -4.91 9.99 -6.69
CA ASN A 33 -6.13 9.33 -7.17
C ASN A 33 -6.96 10.21 -8.11
N HIS A 34 -6.34 10.92 -9.03
CA HIS A 34 -7.01 11.82 -9.96
C HIS A 34 -7.82 11.12 -11.06
N ILE A 35 -7.66 9.80 -11.24
CA ILE A 35 -8.50 8.99 -12.11
C ILE A 35 -9.27 8.00 -11.25
N GLN A 36 -10.58 7.93 -11.45
CA GLN A 36 -11.50 7.08 -10.69
C GLN A 36 -12.36 6.23 -11.63
N GLY A 37 -12.78 5.07 -11.12
CA GLY A 37 -13.57 4.10 -11.87
C GLY A 37 -12.74 2.90 -12.34
N CYS A 38 -13.25 1.69 -12.08
CA CYS A 38 -12.58 0.45 -12.40
C CYS A 38 -13.59 -0.64 -12.77
N PRO A 39 -13.47 -1.26 -13.93
CA PRO A 39 -14.40 -2.29 -14.39
C PRO A 39 -14.14 -3.69 -13.82
N LEU A 40 -13.06 -3.91 -13.04
CA LEU A 40 -12.62 -5.26 -12.67
C LEU A 40 -13.56 -5.98 -11.70
N GLY A 41 -14.38 -5.26 -10.92
CA GLY A 41 -15.46 -5.85 -10.14
C GLY A 41 -15.05 -6.76 -8.97
N CYS A 42 -13.82 -6.67 -8.44
CA CYS A 42 -13.38 -7.52 -7.33
C CYS A 42 -14.23 -7.30 -6.07
N ALA A 43 -14.90 -8.32 -5.56
CA ALA A 43 -15.88 -8.22 -4.48
C ALA A 43 -15.30 -7.64 -3.17
N TYR A 44 -14.01 -7.83 -2.93
CA TYR A 44 -13.29 -7.32 -1.75
C TYR A 44 -12.63 -5.95 -1.95
N CYS A 45 -12.97 -5.23 -3.01
CA CYS A 45 -12.30 -3.99 -3.37
C CYS A 45 -12.52 -2.88 -2.33
N ILE A 46 -11.45 -2.13 -2.01
CA ILE A 46 -11.51 -0.98 -1.10
C ILE A 46 -12.48 0.12 -1.59
N ARG A 47 -12.79 0.16 -2.90
CA ARG A 47 -13.72 1.13 -3.51
C ARG A 47 -15.11 1.12 -2.86
N HIS A 48 -15.55 -0.02 -2.31
CA HIS A 48 -16.79 -0.10 -1.53
C HIS A 48 -16.81 0.90 -0.37
N THR A 49 -15.67 1.12 0.29
CA THR A 49 -15.58 2.02 1.45
C THR A 49 -15.49 3.50 1.08
N TYR A 50 -15.38 3.82 -0.21
CA TYR A 50 -15.31 5.20 -0.74
C TYR A 50 -16.59 5.61 -1.48
N GLY A 51 -17.58 4.72 -1.60
CA GLY A 51 -18.78 4.97 -2.40
C GLY A 51 -18.50 5.05 -3.91
N LEU A 52 -17.41 4.41 -4.37
CA LEU A 52 -16.98 4.40 -5.77
C LEU A 52 -17.19 3.05 -6.45
N TRP A 53 -17.89 2.13 -5.81
CA TRP A 53 -18.04 0.77 -6.32
C TRP A 53 -18.71 0.73 -7.69
N ASP A 54 -19.78 1.52 -7.87
CA ASP A 54 -20.57 1.55 -9.10
C ASP A 54 -19.90 2.31 -10.26
N GLU A 55 -18.81 3.02 -9.98
CA GLU A 55 -18.01 3.73 -10.99
C GLU A 55 -17.15 2.74 -11.79
N ASN A 56 -17.71 2.17 -12.87
CA ASN A 56 -17.06 1.14 -13.67
C ASN A 56 -16.25 1.69 -14.86
N GLN A 57 -16.39 2.99 -15.17
CA GLN A 57 -15.64 3.63 -16.26
C GLN A 57 -14.63 4.62 -15.69
N PRO A 58 -13.34 4.49 -16.06
CA PRO A 58 -12.34 5.46 -15.66
C PRO A 58 -12.69 6.88 -16.14
N ARG A 59 -12.67 7.85 -15.20
CA ARG A 59 -12.88 9.27 -15.42
C ARG A 59 -11.84 10.06 -14.63
N ALA A 60 -11.33 11.16 -15.21
CA ALA A 60 -10.33 12.01 -14.58
C ALA A 60 -10.99 13.18 -13.86
N LEU A 61 -10.54 13.48 -12.66
CA LEU A 61 -10.93 14.67 -11.89
C LEU A 61 -10.16 15.90 -12.34
N MET A 62 -8.93 15.70 -12.83
CA MET A 62 -8.04 16.72 -13.36
C MET A 62 -7.03 16.10 -14.33
N THR A 63 -6.26 16.95 -15.00
CA THR A 63 -5.17 16.50 -15.89
C THR A 63 -4.02 15.89 -15.08
N ASP A 64 -3.19 15.04 -15.72
CA ASP A 64 -2.03 14.42 -15.07
C ASP A 64 -1.06 15.47 -14.52
N ALA A 65 -0.78 16.52 -15.29
CA ALA A 65 0.11 17.60 -14.86
C ALA A 65 -0.43 18.35 -13.63
N ALA A 66 -1.73 18.68 -13.61
CA ALA A 66 -2.36 19.32 -12.44
C ALA A 66 -2.34 18.39 -11.22
N ALA A 67 -2.53 17.09 -11.42
CA ALA A 67 -2.50 16.09 -10.35
C ALA A 67 -1.10 15.94 -9.74
N VAL A 68 -0.06 15.92 -10.56
CA VAL A 68 1.33 15.91 -10.06
C VAL A 68 1.67 17.21 -9.33
N GLU A 69 1.22 18.36 -9.86
CA GLU A 69 1.42 19.65 -9.21
C GLU A 69 0.74 19.69 -7.83
N GLU A 70 -0.51 19.21 -7.72
CA GLU A 70 -1.22 19.11 -6.43
C GLU A 70 -0.47 18.18 -5.47
N LEU A 71 0.07 17.05 -5.96
CA LEU A 71 0.84 16.10 -5.15
C LEU A 71 2.11 16.73 -4.58
N VAL A 72 2.92 17.38 -5.42
CA VAL A 72 4.23 17.91 -4.98
C VAL A 72 4.11 19.18 -4.15
N ASN A 73 3.03 19.92 -4.30
CA ASN A 73 2.71 21.09 -3.46
C ASN A 73 1.88 20.73 -2.22
N HIS A 74 1.54 19.47 -2.04
CA HIS A 74 0.81 19.04 -0.85
C HIS A 74 1.68 19.26 0.39
N HIS A 75 1.12 19.90 1.43
CA HIS A 75 1.87 20.29 2.64
C HIS A 75 2.57 19.15 3.38
N TYR A 76 2.14 17.90 3.15
CA TYR A 76 2.81 16.70 3.67
C TYR A 76 3.81 16.08 2.68
N PHE A 77 4.00 16.65 1.50
CA PHE A 77 4.96 16.10 0.55
C PHE A 77 6.38 16.53 0.91
N GLN A 78 7.28 15.56 1.00
CA GLN A 78 8.71 15.79 1.15
C GLN A 78 9.44 15.12 -0.03
N PRO A 79 10.12 15.90 -0.88
CA PRO A 79 10.98 15.35 -1.93
C PRO A 79 11.96 14.30 -1.36
N HIS A 80 12.13 13.22 -2.08
CA HIS A 80 13.04 12.10 -1.75
C HIS A 80 12.67 11.24 -0.53
N ILE A 81 11.68 11.65 0.27
CA ILE A 81 11.28 10.98 1.53
C ILE A 81 9.87 10.37 1.42
N THR A 82 8.85 11.19 1.11
CA THR A 82 7.46 10.75 1.13
C THR A 82 7.21 9.64 0.11
N PRO A 83 6.79 8.42 0.53
CA PRO A 83 6.37 7.40 -0.44
C PRO A 83 5.10 7.83 -1.16
N ILE A 84 5.01 7.54 -2.45
CA ILE A 84 3.87 7.88 -3.32
C ILE A 84 3.14 6.59 -3.70
N GLN A 85 1.81 6.62 -3.75
CA GLN A 85 1.00 5.54 -4.28
C GLN A 85 0.11 6.03 -5.41
N LEU A 86 0.12 5.35 -6.56
CA LEU A 86 -0.75 5.69 -7.67
C LEU A 86 -2.03 4.88 -7.63
N PHE A 87 -3.19 5.56 -7.69
CA PHE A 87 -4.54 4.99 -7.86
C PHE A 87 -4.95 3.89 -6.88
N ASN A 88 -4.34 3.80 -5.73
CA ASN A 88 -4.47 2.67 -4.80
C ASN A 88 -5.89 2.43 -4.23
N ARG A 89 -6.82 3.36 -4.43
CA ARG A 89 -8.23 3.27 -4.03
C ARG A 89 -9.23 3.60 -5.14
N ALA A 90 -8.77 4.01 -6.29
CA ALA A 90 -9.59 4.69 -7.28
C ALA A 90 -9.79 3.88 -8.57
N THR A 91 -8.73 3.33 -9.13
CA THR A 91 -8.78 2.57 -10.38
C THR A 91 -7.63 1.55 -10.48
N GLU A 92 -7.62 0.76 -11.53
CA GLU A 92 -6.52 -0.12 -11.90
C GLU A 92 -5.55 0.65 -12.82
N PRO A 93 -4.27 0.81 -12.44
CA PRO A 93 -3.30 1.66 -13.14
C PRO A 93 -3.03 1.27 -14.59
N PHE A 94 -3.09 -0.02 -14.91
CA PHE A 94 -2.72 -0.53 -16.23
C PHE A 94 -3.91 -0.93 -17.10
N LEU A 95 -5.14 -0.51 -16.77
CA LEU A 95 -6.24 -0.54 -17.74
C LEU A 95 -5.81 0.17 -19.02
N PRO A 96 -6.21 -0.30 -20.20
CA PRO A 96 -5.79 0.29 -21.48
C PRO A 96 -5.95 1.81 -21.59
N LYS A 97 -7.04 2.34 -20.99
CA LYS A 97 -7.32 3.79 -20.96
C LYS A 97 -6.51 4.53 -19.87
N VAL A 98 -6.20 3.90 -18.75
CA VAL A 98 -5.51 4.52 -17.59
C VAL A 98 -3.99 4.45 -17.72
N ARG A 99 -3.46 3.41 -18.38
CA ARG A 99 -2.03 3.18 -18.56
C ARG A 99 -1.24 4.40 -19.07
N PRO A 100 -1.68 5.14 -20.11
CA PRO A 100 -0.98 6.34 -20.55
C PRO A 100 -0.82 7.39 -19.45
N HIS A 101 -1.86 7.56 -18.61
CA HIS A 101 -1.87 8.49 -17.48
C HIS A 101 -0.94 8.03 -16.35
N THR A 102 -0.88 6.72 -16.08
CA THR A 102 0.07 6.15 -15.10
C THR A 102 1.50 6.49 -15.50
N PHE A 103 1.86 6.31 -16.77
CA PHE A 103 3.18 6.65 -17.25
C PHE A 103 3.43 8.16 -17.31
N ALA A 104 2.44 8.97 -17.70
CA ALA A 104 2.58 10.43 -17.69
C ALA A 104 2.93 10.95 -16.28
N VAL A 105 2.27 10.42 -15.24
CA VAL A 105 2.59 10.77 -13.84
C VAL A 105 3.98 10.31 -13.45
N LEU A 106 4.38 9.07 -13.79
CA LEU A 106 5.72 8.55 -13.48
C LEU A 106 6.82 9.36 -14.15
N GLU A 107 6.66 9.68 -15.42
CA GLU A 107 7.59 10.45 -16.25
C GLU A 107 7.71 11.89 -15.74
N GLU A 108 6.60 12.52 -15.35
CA GLU A 108 6.61 13.86 -14.75
C GLU A 108 7.32 13.91 -13.40
N LEU A 109 7.10 12.92 -12.53
CA LEU A 109 7.83 12.80 -11.26
C LEU A 109 9.32 12.56 -11.48
N ASP A 110 9.69 11.76 -12.48
CA ASP A 110 11.08 11.48 -12.85
C ASP A 110 11.78 12.71 -13.43
N THR A 111 11.10 13.48 -14.27
CA THR A 111 11.60 14.74 -14.84
C THR A 111 11.92 15.78 -13.77
N ARG A 112 11.23 15.73 -12.62
CA ARG A 112 11.51 16.57 -11.46
C ARG A 112 12.64 16.03 -10.59
N GLU A 113 13.35 15.00 -11.03
CA GLU A 113 14.48 14.34 -10.35
C GLU A 113 14.13 13.83 -8.94
N LEU A 114 12.86 13.47 -8.71
CA LEU A 114 12.38 12.95 -7.43
C LEU A 114 12.84 11.51 -7.23
N THR A 115 13.49 11.22 -6.10
CA THR A 115 13.95 9.85 -5.76
C THR A 115 13.01 9.13 -4.79
N ASN A 116 11.76 9.57 -4.72
CA ASN A 116 10.74 9.00 -3.87
C ASN A 116 10.40 7.55 -4.29
N HIS A 117 10.00 6.72 -3.34
CA HIS A 117 9.35 5.46 -3.66
C HIS A 117 8.00 5.72 -4.33
N VAL A 118 7.74 5.10 -5.47
CA VAL A 118 6.45 5.15 -6.16
C VAL A 118 5.88 3.74 -6.28
N LEU A 119 4.79 3.50 -5.58
CA LEU A 119 4.12 2.20 -5.51
C LEU A 119 2.97 2.17 -6.51
N VAL A 120 2.98 1.20 -7.41
CA VAL A 120 1.92 0.96 -8.38
C VAL A 120 1.37 -0.45 -8.16
N ILE A 121 0.15 -0.53 -7.64
CA ILE A 121 -0.52 -1.80 -7.33
C ILE A 121 -1.39 -2.19 -8.53
N SER A 122 -1.14 -3.34 -9.11
CA SER A 122 -1.87 -3.81 -10.28
C SER A 122 -2.17 -5.30 -10.23
N ARG A 123 -3.21 -5.71 -10.94
CA ARG A 123 -3.53 -7.09 -11.32
C ARG A 123 -3.76 -7.24 -12.82
N HIS A 124 -3.65 -6.14 -13.55
CA HIS A 124 -3.92 -6.12 -14.98
C HIS A 124 -2.72 -6.64 -15.79
N GLN A 125 -3.00 -6.99 -17.03
CA GLN A 125 -2.00 -7.49 -17.97
C GLN A 125 -0.98 -6.40 -18.32
N MET A 126 0.29 -6.71 -18.06
CA MET A 126 1.43 -5.91 -18.49
C MET A 126 1.82 -6.25 -19.94
N GLN A 127 2.51 -5.31 -20.60
CA GLN A 127 2.95 -5.43 -21.98
C GLN A 127 4.47 -5.28 -22.06
N PRO A 128 5.13 -5.90 -23.05
CA PRO A 128 6.59 -5.77 -23.20
C PRO A 128 7.08 -4.31 -23.28
N TYR A 129 6.33 -3.42 -23.93
CA TYR A 129 6.71 -2.00 -24.03
C TYR A 129 6.63 -1.26 -22.67
N ASP A 130 5.92 -1.80 -21.66
CA ASP A 130 5.92 -1.23 -20.30
C ASP A 130 7.30 -1.37 -19.65
N ILE A 131 8.04 -2.45 -19.97
CA ILE A 131 9.42 -2.66 -19.52
C ILE A 131 10.33 -1.54 -20.03
N GLU A 132 10.22 -1.21 -21.30
CA GLU A 132 11.03 -0.17 -21.95
C GLU A 132 10.76 1.19 -21.29
N ARG A 133 9.48 1.56 -21.13
CA ARG A 133 9.10 2.83 -20.51
C ARG A 133 9.58 2.94 -19.06
N LEU A 134 9.40 1.88 -18.25
CA LEU A 134 9.86 1.87 -16.87
C LEU A 134 11.39 1.95 -16.77
N ASN A 135 12.13 1.35 -17.70
CA ASN A 135 13.58 1.42 -17.74
C ASN A 135 14.13 2.77 -18.23
N GLN A 136 13.30 3.64 -18.78
CA GLN A 136 13.68 5.03 -19.13
C GLN A 136 13.68 5.95 -17.91
N LEU A 137 12.93 5.60 -16.86
CA LEU A 137 12.90 6.37 -15.60
C LEU A 137 14.26 6.27 -14.90
N ARG A 138 14.79 7.39 -14.41
CA ARG A 138 16.16 7.48 -13.87
C ARG A 138 16.21 7.75 -12.38
N HIS A 139 15.23 8.44 -11.85
CA HIS A 139 15.24 9.02 -10.51
C HIS A 139 14.25 8.33 -9.57
N VAL A 140 12.98 8.21 -9.96
CA VAL A 140 11.93 7.62 -9.11
C VAL A 140 12.17 6.13 -8.85
N LYS A 141 11.92 5.70 -7.61
CA LYS A 141 12.04 4.29 -7.20
C LYS A 141 10.70 3.57 -7.40
N VAL A 142 10.42 3.14 -8.63
CA VAL A 142 9.16 2.48 -8.96
C VAL A 142 9.15 1.04 -8.47
N THR A 143 8.08 0.66 -7.74
CA THR A 143 7.77 -0.72 -7.38
C THR A 143 6.41 -1.10 -7.93
N LEU A 144 6.37 -2.13 -8.78
CA LEU A 144 5.15 -2.76 -9.24
C LEU A 144 4.75 -3.85 -8.24
N LEU A 145 3.57 -3.71 -7.63
CA LEU A 145 3.02 -4.71 -6.72
C LEU A 145 1.91 -5.48 -7.45
N PHE A 146 2.22 -6.71 -7.85
CA PHE A 146 1.27 -7.57 -8.56
C PHE A 146 0.35 -8.27 -7.59
N THR A 147 -0.92 -7.85 -7.57
CA THR A 147 -1.93 -8.46 -6.70
C THR A 147 -2.35 -9.82 -7.24
N TYR A 148 -1.95 -10.85 -6.54
CA TYR A 148 -2.32 -12.24 -6.79
C TYR A 148 -3.10 -12.76 -5.58
N SER A 149 -4.28 -13.33 -5.78
CA SER A 149 -5.05 -13.95 -4.71
C SER A 149 -5.05 -15.47 -4.82
N GLY A 150 -5.03 -16.00 -6.03
CA GLY A 150 -5.29 -17.40 -6.31
C GLY A 150 -6.77 -17.80 -6.15
N ILE A 151 -7.67 -16.85 -5.89
CA ILE A 151 -9.11 -17.12 -5.78
C ILE A 151 -9.66 -17.39 -7.18
N ASP A 152 -10.33 -18.53 -7.32
CA ASP A 152 -10.86 -19.02 -8.60
C ASP A 152 -12.42 -18.90 -8.67
N ASP A 153 -13.03 -18.12 -7.77
CA ASP A 153 -14.46 -17.82 -7.80
C ASP A 153 -14.72 -16.50 -8.54
N PRO A 154 -15.36 -16.53 -9.74
CA PRO A 154 -15.62 -15.34 -10.54
C PRO A 154 -16.60 -14.35 -9.89
N LYS A 155 -17.36 -14.76 -8.87
CA LYS A 155 -18.18 -13.83 -8.07
C LYS A 155 -17.35 -12.97 -7.14
N ILE A 156 -16.17 -13.47 -6.73
CA ILE A 156 -15.24 -12.78 -5.84
C ILE A 156 -14.18 -12.06 -6.64
N GLU A 157 -13.60 -12.74 -7.63
CA GLU A 157 -12.53 -12.22 -8.47
C GLU A 157 -12.84 -12.46 -9.97
N PRO A 158 -13.65 -11.59 -10.58
CA PRO A 158 -14.04 -11.75 -11.99
C PRO A 158 -12.86 -11.63 -12.97
N TYR A 159 -11.76 -11.02 -12.54
CA TYR A 159 -10.53 -10.88 -13.32
C TYR A 159 -9.49 -11.91 -12.84
N PRO A 160 -9.13 -12.91 -13.65
CA PRO A 160 -8.34 -14.06 -13.21
C PRO A 160 -6.99 -13.68 -12.61
N SER A 161 -6.64 -14.25 -11.46
CA SER A 161 -5.34 -14.07 -10.80
C SER A 161 -4.16 -14.46 -11.68
N GLN A 162 -4.36 -15.40 -12.64
CA GLN A 162 -3.33 -15.82 -13.58
C GLN A 162 -2.78 -14.65 -14.40
N VAL A 163 -3.59 -13.65 -14.74
CA VAL A 163 -3.13 -12.46 -15.47
C VAL A 163 -2.09 -11.68 -14.67
N ALA A 164 -2.28 -11.54 -13.36
CA ALA A 164 -1.28 -10.90 -12.49
C ALA A 164 -0.01 -11.75 -12.37
N ALA A 165 -0.15 -13.08 -12.32
CA ALA A 165 0.97 -14.01 -12.29
C ALA A 165 1.82 -13.91 -13.56
N ASP A 166 1.20 -13.92 -14.73
CA ASP A 166 1.88 -13.79 -16.03
C ASP A 166 2.54 -12.42 -16.18
N SER A 167 1.88 -11.37 -15.71
CA SER A 167 2.43 -10.01 -15.69
C SER A 167 3.65 -9.90 -14.78
N LEU A 168 3.62 -10.51 -13.60
CA LEU A 168 4.79 -10.56 -12.72
C LEU A 168 5.96 -11.27 -13.40
N LYS A 169 5.74 -12.44 -14.00
CA LYS A 169 6.78 -13.18 -14.71
C LYS A 169 7.38 -12.38 -15.86
N LEU A 170 6.53 -11.73 -16.68
CA LEU A 170 6.96 -10.86 -17.77
C LEU A 170 7.84 -9.71 -17.26
N MET A 171 7.36 -8.98 -16.24
CA MET A 171 8.05 -7.79 -15.73
C MET A 171 9.30 -8.12 -14.93
N SER A 172 9.43 -9.35 -14.45
CA SER A 172 10.61 -9.81 -13.71
C SER A 172 11.68 -10.47 -14.61
N ALA A 173 11.35 -10.81 -15.85
CA ALA A 173 12.25 -11.50 -16.75
C ALA A 173 13.57 -10.76 -17.10
N PRO A 174 13.61 -9.41 -17.31
CA PRO A 174 14.86 -8.72 -17.58
C PRO A 174 15.79 -8.73 -16.36
N GLN A 175 17.06 -9.06 -16.57
CA GLN A 175 18.08 -9.08 -15.51
C GLN A 175 18.40 -7.67 -14.98
N LEU A 176 18.44 -6.69 -15.87
CA LEU A 176 18.69 -5.29 -15.52
C LEU A 176 17.38 -4.48 -15.60
N ARG A 177 16.92 -4.03 -14.44
CA ARG A 177 15.67 -3.26 -14.31
C ARG A 177 15.89 -2.04 -13.43
N ARG A 178 15.31 -0.90 -13.82
CA ARG A 178 15.28 0.30 -13.00
C ARG A 178 14.09 0.34 -12.04
N TYR A 179 13.13 -0.56 -12.20
CA TYR A 179 11.99 -0.78 -11.34
C TYR A 179 12.14 -2.08 -10.56
N ARG A 180 11.30 -2.28 -9.56
CA ARG A 180 11.23 -3.51 -8.76
C ARG A 180 9.86 -4.14 -8.84
N THR A 181 9.78 -5.45 -8.60
CA THR A 181 8.55 -6.23 -8.64
C THR A 181 8.32 -6.91 -7.30
N VAL A 182 7.09 -6.80 -6.80
CA VAL A 182 6.67 -7.45 -5.55
C VAL A 182 5.46 -8.31 -5.84
N LEU A 183 5.53 -9.58 -5.46
CA LEU A 183 4.34 -10.42 -5.37
C LEU A 183 3.50 -9.94 -4.19
N TYR A 184 2.34 -9.36 -4.48
CA TYR A 184 1.39 -8.88 -3.48
C TYR A 184 0.30 -9.93 -3.31
N TRP A 185 0.60 -10.99 -2.54
CA TRP A 185 -0.29 -12.13 -2.32
C TRP A 185 -1.41 -11.75 -1.35
N ARG A 186 -2.56 -11.43 -1.91
CA ARG A 186 -3.71 -10.93 -1.17
C ARG A 186 -5.03 -10.95 -1.96
N PRO A 187 -6.20 -11.01 -1.28
CA PRO A 187 -6.32 -11.35 0.13
C PRO A 187 -6.03 -12.84 0.32
N LEU A 188 -5.38 -13.20 1.41
CA LEU A 188 -5.27 -14.58 1.85
C LEU A 188 -6.39 -14.84 2.87
N VAL A 189 -7.30 -15.76 2.54
CA VAL A 189 -8.55 -15.97 3.27
C VAL A 189 -8.70 -17.45 3.63
N PRO A 190 -8.81 -17.80 4.92
CA PRO A 190 -9.01 -19.17 5.34
C PRO A 190 -10.23 -19.82 4.67
N GLY A 191 -10.04 -21.04 4.16
CA GLY A 191 -11.08 -21.82 3.49
C GLY A 191 -11.41 -21.38 2.06
N LEU A 192 -10.72 -20.36 1.53
CA LEU A 192 -10.97 -19.85 0.17
C LEU A 192 -9.76 -20.06 -0.76
N ASN A 193 -8.57 -19.70 -0.30
CA ASN A 193 -7.33 -19.77 -1.09
C ASN A 193 -6.12 -20.13 -0.23
N ASP A 194 -6.31 -21.03 0.72
CA ASP A 194 -5.31 -21.46 1.70
C ASP A 194 -4.99 -22.98 1.65
N THR A 195 -5.33 -23.67 0.55
CA THR A 195 -4.94 -25.07 0.37
C THR A 195 -3.44 -25.18 0.07
N ASP A 196 -2.88 -26.39 0.13
CA ASP A 196 -1.46 -26.63 -0.17
C ASP A 196 -1.12 -26.27 -1.62
N GLU A 197 -2.07 -26.48 -2.55
CA GLU A 197 -1.91 -26.06 -3.95
C GLU A 197 -1.81 -24.51 -4.06
N HIS A 198 -2.62 -23.77 -3.31
CA HIS A 198 -2.53 -22.29 -3.28
C HIS A 198 -1.19 -21.81 -2.70
N LEU A 199 -0.72 -22.44 -1.62
CA LEU A 199 0.58 -22.14 -1.00
C LEU A 199 1.73 -22.44 -1.96
N THR A 200 1.69 -23.61 -2.62
CA THR A 200 2.69 -24.00 -3.62
C THR A 200 2.72 -23.04 -4.79
N ALA A 201 1.57 -22.70 -5.37
CA ALA A 201 1.48 -21.77 -6.49
C ALA A 201 2.00 -20.38 -6.12
N ALA A 202 1.68 -19.87 -4.93
CA ALA A 202 2.20 -18.60 -4.45
C ALA A 202 3.71 -18.64 -4.21
N HIS A 203 4.23 -19.75 -3.67
CA HIS A 203 5.66 -19.98 -3.47
C HIS A 203 6.41 -20.03 -4.81
N GLU A 204 5.93 -20.81 -5.79
CA GLU A 204 6.53 -20.84 -7.14
C GLU A 204 6.53 -19.46 -7.80
N LEU A 205 5.42 -18.73 -7.68
CA LEU A 205 5.31 -17.39 -8.23
C LEU A 205 6.26 -16.40 -7.55
N SER A 206 6.52 -16.57 -6.26
CA SER A 206 7.44 -15.72 -5.49
C SER A 206 8.87 -15.74 -6.01
N GLN A 207 9.30 -16.83 -6.67
CA GLN A 207 10.64 -16.97 -7.27
C GLN A 207 10.87 -15.96 -8.41
N HIS A 208 9.79 -15.40 -8.94
CA HIS A 208 9.85 -14.38 -10.00
C HIS A 208 9.82 -12.94 -9.45
N ALA A 209 9.68 -12.73 -8.15
CA ALA A 209 9.58 -11.40 -7.55
C ALA A 209 10.85 -11.01 -6.80
N ASP A 210 11.15 -9.71 -6.71
CA ASP A 210 12.22 -9.21 -5.83
C ASP A 210 11.87 -9.40 -4.35
N ALA A 211 10.57 -9.42 -4.01
CA ALA A 211 10.06 -9.70 -2.68
C ALA A 211 8.59 -10.15 -2.73
N THR A 212 8.12 -10.78 -1.66
CA THR A 212 6.73 -11.23 -1.51
C THR A 212 6.10 -10.64 -0.25
N VAL A 213 4.87 -10.14 -0.37
CA VAL A 213 4.06 -9.71 0.77
C VAL A 213 2.78 -10.52 0.81
N PHE A 214 2.49 -11.14 1.95
CA PHE A 214 1.21 -11.80 2.18
C PHE A 214 0.36 -11.01 3.19
N THR A 215 -0.94 -10.85 2.91
CA THR A 215 -1.86 -10.19 3.83
C THR A 215 -3.27 -10.76 3.73
N GLY A 216 -3.97 -10.80 4.88
CA GLY A 216 -5.38 -11.17 4.91
C GLY A 216 -6.32 -10.12 4.36
N LEU A 217 -7.60 -10.43 4.39
CA LEU A 217 -8.69 -9.61 3.87
C LEU A 217 -8.97 -8.39 4.75
N PHE A 218 -9.10 -7.24 4.12
CA PHE A 218 -9.66 -6.03 4.71
C PHE A 218 -11.18 -6.11 4.63
N TYR A 219 -11.80 -6.83 5.58
CA TYR A 219 -13.24 -7.09 5.58
C TYR A 219 -13.99 -6.01 6.36
N ARG A 220 -14.78 -5.19 5.67
CA ARG A 220 -15.52 -4.07 6.23
C ARG A 220 -17.01 -4.22 5.94
N ASP A 221 -17.82 -3.46 6.66
CA ASP A 221 -19.28 -3.54 6.59
C ASP A 221 -19.81 -3.40 5.17
N GLN A 222 -19.22 -2.49 4.37
CA GLN A 222 -19.62 -2.30 2.97
C GLN A 222 -19.32 -3.51 2.11
N ILE A 223 -18.18 -4.20 2.35
CA ILE A 223 -17.80 -5.43 1.66
C ILE A 223 -18.70 -6.58 2.11
N ALA A 224 -18.98 -6.71 3.40
CA ALA A 224 -19.90 -7.71 3.94
C ALA A 224 -21.31 -7.53 3.37
N ALA A 225 -21.80 -6.29 3.30
CA ALA A 225 -23.08 -5.98 2.68
C ALA A 225 -23.14 -6.40 1.21
N TYR A 226 -22.06 -6.16 0.44
CA TYR A 226 -21.94 -6.61 -0.93
C TYR A 226 -21.95 -8.14 -1.05
N TYR A 227 -21.18 -8.85 -0.20
CA TYR A 227 -21.16 -10.32 -0.18
C TYR A 227 -22.55 -10.88 0.06
N LYS A 228 -23.23 -10.38 1.08
CA LYS A 228 -24.61 -10.79 1.41
C LYS A 228 -25.59 -10.53 0.27
N ALA A 229 -25.53 -9.32 -0.34
CA ALA A 229 -26.45 -8.95 -1.43
C ALA A 229 -26.23 -9.80 -2.70
N ASN A 230 -25.02 -10.33 -2.92
CA ASN A 230 -24.69 -11.13 -4.10
C ASN A 230 -24.61 -12.65 -3.83
N GLY A 231 -25.02 -13.09 -2.64
CA GLY A 231 -25.01 -14.50 -2.26
C GLY A 231 -23.59 -15.10 -2.23
N ILE A 232 -22.58 -14.28 -1.94
CA ILE A 232 -21.19 -14.72 -1.73
C ILE A 232 -21.07 -15.14 -0.27
N PRO A 233 -20.54 -16.34 0.04
CA PRO A 233 -20.33 -16.76 1.41
C PRO A 233 -19.46 -15.78 2.18
N GLU A 234 -19.91 -15.35 3.36
CA GLU A 234 -19.13 -14.49 4.23
C GLU A 234 -17.96 -15.28 4.85
N PRO A 235 -16.70 -14.83 4.67
CA PRO A 235 -15.54 -15.58 5.14
C PRO A 235 -15.34 -15.48 6.66
N TYR A 236 -16.05 -14.55 7.31
CA TYR A 236 -15.94 -14.28 8.75
C TYR A 236 -17.29 -13.94 9.35
N GLY A 237 -17.46 -14.23 10.64
CA GLY A 237 -18.68 -13.89 11.38
C GLY A 237 -18.82 -12.43 11.79
N ASP A 238 -17.74 -11.63 11.60
CA ASP A 238 -17.70 -10.21 11.95
C ASP A 238 -16.83 -9.42 10.97
N THR A 239 -17.05 -8.12 10.91
CA THR A 239 -16.23 -7.23 10.09
C THR A 239 -15.04 -6.70 10.88
N ALA A 240 -13.83 -6.83 10.31
CA ALA A 240 -12.60 -6.35 10.91
C ALA A 240 -11.51 -6.10 9.88
N ARG A 241 -10.47 -5.39 10.31
CA ARG A 241 -9.28 -5.11 9.52
C ARG A 241 -8.31 -6.28 9.56
N ARG A 242 -8.67 -7.40 8.96
CA ARG A 242 -7.88 -8.64 8.98
C ARG A 242 -6.72 -8.59 7.97
N LYS A 243 -5.79 -7.69 8.19
CA LYS A 243 -4.52 -7.71 7.42
C LYS A 243 -3.56 -8.80 7.88
N ILE A 244 -3.83 -9.41 9.01
CA ILE A 244 -3.09 -10.53 9.56
C ILE A 244 -3.92 -11.76 9.36
N VAL A 245 -3.28 -12.79 8.89
CA VAL A 245 -3.90 -14.11 8.77
C VAL A 245 -3.91 -14.84 10.11
N PRO A 246 -4.81 -15.82 10.33
CA PRO A 246 -4.77 -16.66 11.52
C PRO A 246 -3.40 -17.35 11.69
N GLU A 247 -2.99 -17.54 12.93
CA GLU A 247 -1.66 -18.08 13.26
C GLU A 247 -1.38 -19.45 12.62
N THR A 248 -2.41 -20.31 12.56
CA THR A 248 -2.31 -21.62 11.91
C THR A 248 -2.01 -21.50 10.41
N LEU A 249 -2.70 -20.59 9.73
CA LEU A 249 -2.45 -20.32 8.31
C LEU A 249 -1.09 -19.66 8.10
N GLU A 250 -0.72 -18.69 8.94
CA GLU A 250 0.58 -18.05 8.86
C GLU A 250 1.72 -19.05 9.00
N ARG A 251 1.62 -20.00 9.93
CA ARG A 251 2.62 -21.07 10.10
C ARG A 251 2.79 -21.88 8.82
N ARG A 252 1.70 -22.29 8.19
CA ARG A 252 1.74 -23.00 6.90
C ARG A 252 2.40 -22.16 5.80
N VAL A 253 2.10 -20.86 5.75
CA VAL A 253 2.77 -19.93 4.83
C VAL A 253 4.28 -19.91 5.08
N LEU A 254 4.69 -19.75 6.34
CA LEU A 254 6.12 -19.71 6.70
C LEU A 254 6.83 -21.03 6.41
N GLU A 255 6.18 -22.16 6.64
CA GLU A 255 6.70 -23.50 6.29
C GLU A 255 6.87 -23.65 4.77
N ALA A 256 5.87 -23.26 3.98
CA ALA A 256 5.94 -23.33 2.51
C ALA A 256 7.05 -22.43 1.92
N PHE A 257 7.39 -21.32 2.58
CA PHE A 257 8.41 -20.37 2.15
C PHE A 257 9.76 -20.51 2.87
N SER A 258 9.97 -21.56 3.67
CA SER A 258 11.13 -21.72 4.56
C SER A 258 12.51 -21.71 3.85
N ASN A 259 12.56 -22.06 2.55
CA ASN A 259 13.80 -22.21 1.80
C ASN A 259 13.99 -21.21 0.67
N SER A 260 13.20 -20.13 0.64
CA SER A 260 13.21 -19.26 -0.53
C SER A 260 12.87 -17.81 -0.20
N SER A 261 12.82 -17.02 -1.19
CA SER A 261 12.43 -15.61 -1.37
C SER A 261 12.13 -14.76 -0.12
N ALA A 262 12.50 -13.52 -0.20
CA ALA A 262 12.21 -12.51 0.82
C ALA A 262 10.70 -12.36 1.03
N LEU A 263 10.19 -12.88 2.15
CA LEU A 263 8.79 -12.87 2.54
C LEU A 263 8.54 -11.83 3.64
N PHE A 264 7.48 -11.03 3.48
CA PHE A 264 7.20 -9.91 4.38
C PHE A 264 5.71 -9.85 4.76
N ARG A 265 5.44 -9.42 6.00
CA ARG A 265 4.09 -9.10 6.48
C ARG A 265 3.67 -7.67 6.16
N LYS A 266 4.59 -6.81 5.72
CA LYS A 266 4.32 -5.39 5.44
C LYS A 266 4.84 -4.97 4.07
N THR A 267 3.98 -4.22 3.38
CA THR A 267 4.28 -3.70 2.04
C THR A 267 5.52 -2.82 2.04
N SER A 268 5.66 -1.92 3.01
CA SER A 268 6.82 -1.02 3.09
C SER A 268 8.13 -1.78 3.26
N CYS A 269 8.15 -2.83 4.10
CA CYS A 269 9.35 -3.66 4.29
C CYS A 269 9.78 -4.33 2.98
N ALA A 270 8.83 -4.92 2.23
CA ALA A 270 9.13 -5.56 0.94
C ALA A 270 9.58 -4.55 -0.12
N VAL A 271 8.91 -3.39 -0.21
CA VAL A 271 9.28 -2.32 -1.14
C VAL A 271 10.69 -1.80 -0.83
N SER A 272 10.97 -1.51 0.43
CA SER A 272 12.30 -1.04 0.86
C SER A 272 13.38 -2.08 0.60
N TYR A 273 13.12 -3.35 0.93
CA TYR A 273 14.03 -4.46 0.65
C TYR A 273 14.38 -4.56 -0.84
N ALA A 274 13.36 -4.53 -1.71
CA ALA A 274 13.56 -4.62 -3.16
C ALA A 274 14.47 -3.51 -3.73
N HIS A 275 14.55 -2.36 -3.04
CA HIS A 275 15.44 -1.25 -3.39
C HIS A 275 16.73 -1.19 -2.54
N GLY A 276 16.97 -2.14 -1.62
CA GLY A 276 18.14 -2.13 -0.74
C GLY A 276 18.15 -0.96 0.25
N LEU A 277 16.98 -0.49 0.68
CA LEU A 277 16.79 0.65 1.56
C LEU A 277 16.14 0.26 2.90
N PRO A 278 16.33 1.03 3.97
CA PRO A 278 15.63 0.80 5.23
C PRO A 278 14.13 1.02 5.07
N ASP A 279 13.33 0.31 5.89
CA ASP A 279 11.87 0.44 5.85
C ASP A 279 11.42 1.88 6.16
N TYR A 280 10.80 2.53 5.18
CA TYR A 280 10.36 3.91 5.29
C TYR A 280 9.23 4.14 6.31
N ASN A 281 8.60 3.08 6.80
CA ASN A 281 7.60 3.15 7.88
C ASN A 281 8.21 3.00 9.28
N GLY A 282 9.52 2.75 9.39
CA GLY A 282 10.20 2.62 10.67
C GLY A 282 9.75 1.44 11.52
N HIS A 283 9.46 0.28 10.90
CA HIS A 283 9.04 -0.93 11.62
C HIS A 283 10.20 -1.69 12.30
N TYR A 284 11.45 -1.24 12.15
CA TYR A 284 12.59 -1.94 12.73
C TYR A 284 12.42 -2.16 14.25
N GLY A 285 12.76 -3.36 14.70
CA GLY A 285 12.65 -3.75 16.11
C GLY A 285 11.26 -4.26 16.53
N ILE A 286 10.25 -4.24 15.64
CA ILE A 286 8.97 -4.92 15.86
C ILE A 286 9.19 -6.40 15.61
N ARG A 287 9.32 -7.20 16.70
CA ARG A 287 9.70 -8.61 16.63
C ARG A 287 8.87 -9.39 15.63
N GLU A 288 7.55 -9.30 15.71
CA GLU A 288 6.60 -10.06 14.88
C GLU A 288 6.54 -9.60 13.42
N LEU A 289 7.33 -8.63 13.04
CA LEU A 289 7.56 -8.23 11.65
C LEU A 289 8.97 -8.58 11.19
N CYS A 290 9.92 -8.48 12.10
CA CYS A 290 11.34 -8.66 11.81
C CYS A 290 11.80 -10.13 11.93
N ASP A 291 11.03 -11.00 12.57
CA ASP A 291 11.37 -12.41 12.79
C ASP A 291 11.48 -13.24 11.50
N ILE A 292 10.79 -12.84 10.44
CA ILE A 292 10.86 -13.48 9.11
C ILE A 292 11.69 -12.67 8.11
N CYS A 293 12.22 -11.54 8.54
CA CYS A 293 12.93 -10.61 7.66
C CYS A 293 14.32 -11.17 7.29
N PRO A 294 14.77 -11.06 6.02
CA PRO A 294 16.14 -11.40 5.66
C PRO A 294 17.18 -10.65 6.51
N LEU A 295 18.26 -11.33 6.91
CA LEU A 295 19.31 -10.73 7.72
C LEU A 295 19.90 -9.46 7.09
N SER A 296 20.12 -9.47 5.77
CA SER A 296 20.60 -8.29 5.04
C SER A 296 19.67 -7.07 5.20
N GLN A 297 18.36 -7.28 5.22
CA GLN A 297 17.40 -6.20 5.44
C GLN A 297 17.40 -5.72 6.90
N LEU A 298 17.56 -6.65 7.84
CA LEU A 298 17.69 -6.28 9.25
C LEU A 298 18.93 -5.40 9.48
N GLU A 299 20.07 -5.73 8.87
CA GLU A 299 21.30 -4.92 8.94
C GLU A 299 21.10 -3.52 8.35
N VAL A 300 20.47 -3.42 7.18
CA VAL A 300 20.16 -2.11 6.55
C VAL A 300 19.24 -1.29 7.45
N CYS A 301 18.17 -1.90 8.00
CA CYS A 301 17.27 -1.20 8.90
C CYS A 301 17.94 -0.81 10.22
N ALA A 302 18.76 -1.69 10.80
CA ALA A 302 19.51 -1.40 12.03
C ALA A 302 20.48 -0.22 11.85
N GLY A 303 21.19 -0.20 10.72
CA GLY A 303 22.11 0.89 10.40
C GLY A 303 21.44 2.26 10.24
N ALA A 304 20.19 2.27 9.79
CA ALA A 304 19.41 3.50 9.62
C ALA A 304 18.55 3.87 10.83
N HIS A 305 18.32 2.93 11.74
CA HIS A 305 17.43 3.15 12.88
C HIS A 305 17.96 4.25 13.81
N ARG A 306 17.11 5.23 14.11
CA ARG A 306 17.37 6.30 15.06
C ARG A 306 16.10 6.55 15.87
N VAL A 307 16.24 6.52 17.19
CA VAL A 307 15.16 6.93 18.09
C VAL A 307 15.13 8.46 18.10
N PRO A 308 14.03 9.10 17.65
CA PRO A 308 13.97 10.56 17.60
C PRO A 308 13.93 11.16 19.02
N THR A 309 14.43 12.37 19.16
CA THR A 309 14.20 13.18 20.35
C THR A 309 12.83 13.87 20.28
N ARG A 310 12.36 14.44 21.40
CA ARG A 310 11.13 15.28 21.41
C ARG A 310 11.30 16.47 20.46
N GLU A 311 12.47 17.07 20.40
CA GLU A 311 12.79 18.19 19.52
C GLU A 311 12.69 17.78 18.05
N ASP A 312 13.21 16.61 17.66
CA ASP A 312 13.09 16.10 16.29
C ASP A 312 11.63 15.96 15.87
N VAL A 313 10.76 15.41 16.76
CA VAL A 313 9.34 15.27 16.50
C VAL A 313 8.68 16.65 16.31
N HIS A 314 8.97 17.61 17.18
CA HIS A 314 8.44 18.98 17.07
C HIS A 314 8.95 19.69 15.82
N GLN A 315 10.22 19.50 15.45
CA GLN A 315 10.80 20.10 14.26
C GLN A 315 10.10 19.59 12.99
N VAL A 316 9.89 18.28 12.88
CA VAL A 316 9.14 17.69 11.76
C VAL A 316 7.69 18.16 11.76
N ALA A 317 7.09 18.31 12.94
CA ALA A 317 5.70 18.74 13.08
C ALA A 317 5.43 20.20 12.69
N ARG A 318 6.44 21.04 12.49
CA ARG A 318 6.25 22.49 12.21
C ARG A 318 5.38 22.80 11.00
N VAL A 319 5.31 21.91 10.03
CA VAL A 319 4.47 22.07 8.82
C VAL A 319 3.01 21.67 9.04
N LEU A 320 2.71 21.06 10.19
CA LEU A 320 1.36 20.60 10.50
C LEU A 320 0.49 21.80 10.93
N PRO A 321 -0.78 21.87 10.49
CA PRO A 321 -1.73 22.84 11.01
C PRO A 321 -1.91 22.75 12.53
N GLU A 322 -1.66 21.57 13.11
CA GLU A 322 -1.79 21.28 14.54
C GLU A 322 -0.47 21.40 15.32
N ALA A 323 0.60 21.94 14.73
CA ALA A 323 1.94 21.98 15.35
C ALA A 323 1.92 22.50 16.81
N ASP A 324 1.18 23.59 17.05
CA ASP A 324 1.08 24.20 18.39
C ASP A 324 0.30 23.35 19.42
N ARG A 325 -0.49 22.37 18.96
CA ARG A 325 -1.29 21.48 19.83
C ARG A 325 -0.64 20.13 20.00
N LEU A 326 0.33 19.80 19.14
CA LEU A 326 1.00 18.50 19.19
C LEU A 326 1.84 18.41 20.47
N GLN A 327 1.63 17.35 21.21
CA GLN A 327 2.41 17.00 22.39
C GLN A 327 3.03 15.63 22.21
N VAL A 328 4.31 15.52 22.53
CA VAL A 328 4.99 14.22 22.59
C VAL A 328 4.79 13.67 23.99
N VAL A 329 3.95 12.65 24.11
CA VAL A 329 3.63 11.99 25.37
C VAL A 329 4.79 11.13 25.83
N ASP A 330 5.29 10.27 24.94
CA ASP A 330 6.38 9.33 25.23
C ASP A 330 7.22 9.05 23.98
N ILE A 331 8.44 8.61 24.18
CA ILE A 331 9.30 8.06 23.13
C ILE A 331 9.93 6.78 23.69
N THR A 332 9.57 5.66 23.07
CA THR A 332 10.15 4.35 23.35
C THR A 332 11.20 3.99 22.30
N GLU A 333 11.85 2.86 22.46
CA GLU A 333 12.76 2.32 21.43
C GLU A 333 12.06 1.99 20.09
N ARG A 334 10.72 1.93 20.07
CA ARG A 334 9.92 1.44 18.92
C ARG A 334 8.97 2.47 18.35
N ALA A 335 8.55 3.45 19.13
CA ALA A 335 7.56 4.43 18.68
C ALA A 335 7.62 5.74 19.46
N ALA A 336 7.34 6.84 18.78
CA ALA A 336 6.98 8.11 19.40
C ALA A 336 5.45 8.14 19.58
N VAL A 337 5.00 8.44 20.79
CA VAL A 337 3.59 8.56 21.13
C VAL A 337 3.25 10.04 21.23
N VAL A 338 2.28 10.47 20.43
CA VAL A 338 1.88 11.87 20.34
C VAL A 338 0.39 12.03 20.61
N THR A 339 -0.04 13.24 20.94
CA THR A 339 -1.44 13.67 21.00
C THR A 339 -1.60 15.04 20.34
N GLY A 340 -2.84 15.50 20.15
CA GLY A 340 -3.13 16.80 19.52
C GLY A 340 -3.36 16.77 18.02
N LEU A 341 -3.25 15.61 17.36
CA LEU A 341 -3.56 15.45 15.94
C LEU A 341 -5.08 15.42 15.70
N ALA A 342 -5.59 16.12 14.70
CA ALA A 342 -7.02 16.14 14.39
C ALA A 342 -7.48 14.86 13.68
N VAL A 343 -6.66 14.37 12.74
CA VAL A 343 -6.93 13.21 11.86
C VAL A 343 -5.70 12.31 11.75
N GLU A 344 -5.78 11.22 10.96
CA GLU A 344 -4.67 10.28 10.81
C GLU A 344 -3.55 10.73 9.86
N GLN A 345 -3.83 11.60 8.91
CA GLN A 345 -2.86 11.97 7.87
C GLN A 345 -1.57 12.58 8.45
N PRO A 346 -1.62 13.57 9.38
CA PRO A 346 -0.43 14.11 10.03
C PRO A 346 0.45 13.04 10.70
N ARG A 347 -0.16 12.03 11.29
CA ARG A 347 0.57 10.93 11.93
C ARG A 347 1.41 10.13 10.92
N TYR A 348 0.86 9.85 9.73
CA TYR A 348 1.62 9.17 8.68
C TYR A 348 2.76 10.04 8.14
N TYR A 349 2.52 11.34 8.02
CA TYR A 349 3.55 12.29 7.65
C TYR A 349 4.72 12.26 8.65
N LEU A 350 4.44 12.42 9.94
CA LEU A 350 5.45 12.34 10.99
C LEU A 350 6.24 11.02 10.93
N GLN A 351 5.53 9.91 10.77
CA GLN A 351 6.14 8.58 10.71
C GLN A 351 7.13 8.44 9.55
N HIS A 352 6.76 8.88 8.35
CA HIS A 352 7.63 8.79 7.18
C HIS A 352 8.80 9.79 7.26
N ALA A 353 8.54 10.99 7.74
CA ALA A 353 9.58 12.01 7.88
C ALA A 353 10.64 11.66 8.92
N LEU A 354 10.23 10.96 9.99
CA LEU A 354 11.14 10.49 11.04
C LEU A 354 11.77 9.12 10.72
N GLY A 355 11.23 8.37 9.74
CA GLY A 355 11.61 6.97 9.55
C GLY A 355 11.36 6.12 10.79
N PHE A 356 10.37 6.48 11.60
CA PHE A 356 10.12 5.91 12.92
C PHE A 356 8.61 5.78 13.18
N GLN A 357 8.17 4.76 13.92
CA GLN A 357 6.75 4.59 14.21
C GLN A 357 6.22 5.76 15.04
N VAL A 358 5.03 6.26 14.67
CA VAL A 358 4.31 7.29 15.41
C VAL A 358 2.90 6.82 15.73
N HIS A 359 2.52 6.91 16.99
CA HIS A 359 1.19 6.54 17.49
C HIS A 359 0.46 7.74 18.07
N ASP A 360 -0.83 7.83 17.85
CA ASP A 360 -1.68 8.81 18.52
C ASP A 360 -2.21 8.18 19.82
N ALA A 361 -1.90 8.77 20.96
CA ALA A 361 -2.30 8.30 22.28
C ALA A 361 -3.82 8.17 22.45
N ARG A 362 -4.62 8.96 21.71
CA ARG A 362 -6.09 8.89 21.72
C ARG A 362 -6.65 7.69 20.95
N HIS A 363 -5.79 7.00 20.19
CA HIS A 363 -6.17 5.86 19.34
C HIS A 363 -5.26 4.66 19.62
N PRO A 364 -5.33 4.05 20.79
CA PRO A 364 -4.42 2.96 21.20
C PRO A 364 -4.48 1.75 20.27
N HIS A 365 -5.62 1.53 19.60
CA HIS A 365 -5.72 0.49 18.56
C HIS A 365 -4.74 0.67 17.40
N HIS A 366 -4.13 1.82 17.25
CA HIS A 366 -3.06 2.04 16.27
C HIS A 366 -1.82 1.20 16.58
N ALA A 367 -1.52 0.97 17.86
CA ALA A 367 -0.42 0.13 18.29
C ALA A 367 -0.57 -1.32 17.78
N ASN A 368 -1.80 -1.81 17.67
CA ASN A 368 -2.12 -3.17 17.26
C ASN A 368 -2.31 -3.34 15.74
N ARG A 369 -2.10 -2.30 14.94
CA ARG A 369 -2.29 -2.37 13.48
C ARG A 369 -1.29 -3.23 12.74
N HIS A 370 -0.18 -3.57 13.36
CA HIS A 370 0.89 -4.34 12.75
C HIS A 370 0.76 -5.84 13.00
N GLY A 371 -0.32 -6.27 13.55
CA GLY A 371 -0.54 -7.64 13.81
C GLY A 371 -0.53 -7.99 15.28
N ARG A 372 0.03 -9.16 15.58
CA ARG A 372 0.21 -9.62 16.95
C ARG A 372 1.28 -8.84 17.70
N ALA A 373 2.02 -7.97 17.00
CA ALA A 373 3.10 -7.19 17.58
C ALA A 373 2.58 -6.12 18.52
N ASP A 374 3.06 -6.16 19.75
CA ASP A 374 3.03 -5.03 20.66
C ASP A 374 4.13 -4.05 20.22
N ILE A 375 3.72 -2.92 19.66
CA ILE A 375 4.66 -1.95 19.09
C ILE A 375 5.00 -0.81 20.05
N GLY A 376 5.04 -1.09 21.32
CA GLY A 376 5.73 -0.26 22.28
C GLY A 376 4.89 0.70 23.08
N TRP A 377 3.61 0.95 22.74
CA TRP A 377 2.72 1.73 23.58
C TRP A 377 1.44 0.95 23.87
N LYS A 378 1.11 0.83 25.14
CA LYS A 378 -0.16 0.31 25.64
C LYS A 378 -0.84 1.40 26.41
N GLU A 379 -2.15 1.56 26.20
CA GLU A 379 -2.96 2.34 27.11
C GLU A 379 -2.85 1.69 28.50
N THR A 380 -2.32 2.41 29.46
CA THR A 380 -2.47 2.02 30.85
C THR A 380 -3.97 2.13 31.13
N ALA A 381 -4.61 1.00 31.42
CA ALA A 381 -5.99 1.01 31.88
C ALA A 381 -6.09 2.08 32.95
N SER A 382 -6.90 3.10 32.69
CA SER A 382 -7.21 4.11 33.68
C SER A 382 -7.85 3.36 34.86
N SER A 383 -7.11 3.28 35.95
CA SER A 383 -7.57 2.77 37.23
C SER A 383 -8.76 3.55 37.75
#